data_bdb011904a7829397f605decba94eecc
#
_entry.id   bdb011904a7829397f605decba94eecc
#
_cell.length_a   1.000
_cell.length_b   1.000
_cell.length_c   1.000
_cell.angle_alpha   90.00
_cell.angle_beta   90.00
_cell.angle_gamma   90.00
#
_symmetry.space_group_name_H-M   'P 1'
#
loop_
_entity.id
_entity.type
_entity.pdbx_description
1 polymer ?
#
loop_
_entity_poly.entity_id
_entity_poly.type
_entity_poly.pdbx_seq_one_letter_code
_entity_poly.pdbx_strand_id
1 'polypeptide(L)'
;DEPTAGVDVELRQGLWQFVRRLNREGHTIVLTTHYLEEAESLCGRIGMLKAGRIVALDTTANLLRRFSGHTLRLRLAPGNGLPETLRALTKGEADGAYVFSLENCEGIEGILADLRNAGCSVDDIEVGKPDLEEVFLRVMERG
;
A
#
# COMPACT_ATOMS: atom_id res chain seq x y z
N ASP A 1 -1.49 9.32 -22.43
CA ASP A 1 -1.20 7.89 -22.39
C ASP A 1 0.22 7.67 -21.92
N GLU A 2 0.38 6.94 -20.81
CA GLU A 2 1.67 6.60 -20.19
C GLU A 2 2.71 7.75 -20.19
N PRO A 3 2.41 8.93 -19.61
CA PRO A 3 3.19 10.15 -19.83
C PRO A 3 4.62 10.06 -19.30
N THR A 4 4.91 9.13 -18.39
CA THR A 4 6.24 8.97 -17.78
C THR A 4 6.93 7.67 -18.14
N ALA A 5 6.41 6.92 -19.12
CA ALA A 5 7.05 5.69 -19.58
C ALA A 5 8.45 5.97 -20.14
N GLY A 6 9.45 5.27 -19.60
CA GLY A 6 10.85 5.41 -20.04
C GLY A 6 11.53 6.73 -19.65
N VAL A 7 10.92 7.51 -18.76
CA VAL A 7 11.43 8.80 -18.30
C VAL A 7 12.17 8.62 -16.97
N ASP A 8 13.30 9.31 -16.80
CA ASP A 8 14.03 9.31 -15.52
C ASP A 8 13.23 9.97 -14.38
N VAL A 9 13.66 9.75 -13.14
CA VAL A 9 12.95 10.17 -11.93
C VAL A 9 12.78 11.69 -11.86
N GLU A 10 13.80 12.46 -12.23
CA GLU A 10 13.78 13.92 -12.14
C GLU A 10 12.79 14.52 -13.15
N LEU A 11 12.86 14.07 -14.39
CA LEU A 11 11.94 14.51 -15.44
C LEU A 11 10.49 14.05 -15.17
N ARG A 12 10.30 12.88 -14.57
CA ARG A 12 8.99 12.37 -14.12
C ARG A 12 8.35 13.33 -13.12
N GLN A 13 9.09 13.78 -12.13
CA GLN A 13 8.56 14.75 -11.15
C GLN A 13 8.19 16.08 -11.78
N GLY A 14 8.97 16.56 -12.73
CA GLY A 14 8.66 17.75 -13.51
C GLY A 14 7.35 17.62 -14.29
N LEU A 15 7.13 16.50 -14.94
CA LEU A 15 5.88 16.18 -15.64
C LEU A 15 4.69 16.10 -14.67
N TRP A 16 4.84 15.50 -13.51
CA TRP A 16 3.79 15.44 -12.50
C TRP A 16 3.39 16.84 -11.99
N GLN A 17 4.36 17.71 -11.78
CA GLN A 17 4.09 19.10 -11.39
C GLN A 17 3.35 19.85 -12.50
N PHE A 18 3.71 19.64 -13.74
CA PHE A 18 3.05 20.22 -14.89
C PHE A 18 1.57 19.77 -15.01
N VAL A 19 1.33 18.45 -14.88
CA VAL A 19 -0.04 17.88 -14.89
C VAL A 19 -0.88 18.46 -13.75
N ARG A 20 -0.33 18.52 -12.53
CA ARG A 20 -1.03 19.15 -11.39
C ARG A 20 -1.34 20.63 -11.61
N ARG A 21 -0.46 21.36 -12.26
CA ARG A 21 -0.69 22.76 -12.59
C ARG A 21 -1.85 22.91 -13.57
N LEU A 22 -1.86 22.17 -14.66
CA LEU A 22 -2.95 22.17 -15.63
C LEU A 22 -4.29 21.84 -14.99
N ASN A 23 -4.32 20.85 -14.11
CA ASN A 23 -5.55 20.48 -13.41
C ASN A 23 -6.05 21.61 -12.50
N ARG A 24 -5.16 22.29 -11.77
CA ARG A 24 -5.53 23.47 -10.97
C ARG A 24 -6.03 24.65 -11.80
N GLU A 25 -5.56 24.77 -13.03
CA GLU A 25 -6.04 25.77 -14.01
C GLU A 25 -7.41 25.42 -14.61
N GLY A 26 -8.03 24.31 -14.17
CA GLY A 26 -9.38 23.91 -14.57
C GLY A 26 -9.43 22.87 -15.68
N HIS A 27 -8.29 22.36 -16.15
CA HIS A 27 -8.28 21.31 -17.17
C HIS A 27 -8.65 19.95 -16.58
N THR A 28 -9.59 19.26 -17.23
CA THR A 28 -9.86 17.85 -16.93
C THR A 28 -8.82 16.98 -17.64
N ILE A 29 -8.11 16.16 -16.87
CA ILE A 29 -7.03 15.32 -17.39
C ILE A 29 -7.42 13.86 -17.23
N VAL A 30 -7.35 13.10 -18.33
CA VAL A 30 -7.45 11.65 -18.33
C VAL A 30 -6.06 11.08 -18.59
N LEU A 31 -5.59 10.27 -17.65
CA LEU A 31 -4.28 9.67 -17.64
C LEU A 31 -4.41 8.15 -17.70
N THR A 32 -3.66 7.50 -18.58
CA THR A 32 -3.47 6.05 -18.55
C THR A 32 -2.04 5.74 -18.15
N THR A 33 -1.87 4.80 -17.25
CA THR A 33 -0.55 4.38 -16.76
C THR A 33 -0.61 2.97 -16.19
N HIS A 34 0.49 2.27 -16.21
CA HIS A 34 0.70 1.03 -15.45
C HIS A 34 1.55 1.29 -14.18
N TYR A 35 2.01 2.51 -13.96
CA TYR A 35 2.71 2.91 -12.74
C TYR A 35 1.68 3.32 -11.67
N LEU A 36 1.46 2.45 -10.70
CA LEU A 36 0.45 2.66 -9.66
C LEU A 36 0.76 3.86 -8.77
N GLU A 37 2.04 4.11 -8.49
CA GLU A 37 2.49 5.32 -7.78
C GLU A 37 2.08 6.61 -8.50
N GLU A 38 2.18 6.64 -9.83
CA GLU A 38 1.76 7.78 -10.65
C GLU A 38 0.25 8.01 -10.54
N ALA A 39 -0.53 6.93 -10.68
CA ALA A 39 -1.98 6.99 -10.53
C ALA A 39 -2.38 7.47 -9.12
N GLU A 40 -1.76 6.94 -8.07
CA GLU A 40 -2.02 7.33 -6.69
C GLU A 40 -1.68 8.79 -6.42
N SER A 41 -0.54 9.26 -6.95
CA SER A 41 -0.06 10.63 -6.72
C SER A 41 -0.83 11.70 -7.48
N LEU A 42 -1.31 11.41 -8.69
CA LEU A 42 -1.88 12.41 -9.60
C LEU A 42 -3.39 12.36 -9.69
N CYS A 43 -4.01 11.18 -9.51
CA CYS A 43 -5.40 10.98 -9.86
C CYS A 43 -6.32 11.04 -8.63
N GLY A 44 -7.33 11.89 -8.67
CA GLY A 44 -8.40 11.94 -7.67
C GLY A 44 -9.40 10.77 -7.80
N ARG A 45 -9.53 10.21 -9.02
CA ARG A 45 -10.35 9.03 -9.35
C ARG A 45 -9.55 8.08 -10.21
N ILE A 46 -9.72 6.79 -9.98
CA ILE A 46 -8.99 5.75 -10.69
C ILE A 46 -9.98 4.69 -11.18
N GLY A 47 -9.84 4.33 -12.45
CA GLY A 47 -10.48 3.18 -13.07
C GLY A 47 -9.46 2.06 -13.30
N MET A 48 -9.70 0.87 -12.76
CA MET A 48 -8.85 -0.30 -13.00
C MET A 48 -9.47 -1.15 -14.11
N LEU A 49 -8.64 -1.48 -15.12
CA LEU A 49 -9.07 -2.27 -16.26
C LEU A 49 -8.49 -3.69 -16.19
N LYS A 50 -9.34 -4.67 -16.50
CA LYS A 50 -8.95 -6.07 -16.70
C LYS A 50 -9.66 -6.60 -17.93
N ALA A 51 -8.91 -7.15 -18.88
CA ALA A 51 -9.46 -7.72 -20.12
C ALA A 51 -10.45 -6.77 -20.85
N GLY A 52 -10.12 -5.48 -20.94
CA GLY A 52 -10.93 -4.48 -21.62
C GLY A 52 -12.18 -4.01 -20.85
N ARG A 53 -12.34 -4.41 -19.59
CA ARG A 53 -13.48 -4.02 -18.74
C ARG A 53 -12.99 -3.27 -17.51
N ILE A 54 -13.77 -2.28 -17.07
CA ILE A 54 -13.54 -1.60 -15.80
C ILE A 54 -13.99 -2.53 -14.66
N VAL A 55 -13.05 -2.99 -13.84
CA VAL A 55 -13.30 -3.88 -12.70
C VAL A 55 -13.39 -3.10 -11.37
N ALA A 56 -12.88 -1.89 -11.33
CA ALA A 56 -13.06 -0.96 -10.21
C ALA A 56 -13.04 0.47 -10.74
N LEU A 57 -13.90 1.34 -10.19
CA LEU A 57 -13.92 2.79 -10.47
C LEU A 57 -14.37 3.52 -9.22
N ASP A 58 -13.48 4.27 -8.62
CA ASP A 58 -13.78 5.05 -7.42
C ASP A 58 -12.74 6.18 -7.23
N THR A 59 -12.91 6.99 -6.20
CA THR A 59 -11.86 7.92 -5.78
C THR A 59 -10.65 7.16 -5.25
N THR A 60 -9.46 7.72 -5.42
CA THR A 60 -8.21 7.14 -4.90
C THR A 60 -8.32 6.87 -3.39
N ALA A 61 -8.86 7.82 -2.63
CA ALA A 61 -9.07 7.66 -1.20
C ALA A 61 -10.04 6.52 -0.84
N ASN A 62 -11.10 6.32 -1.63
CA ASN A 62 -12.05 5.23 -1.40
C ASN A 62 -11.44 3.87 -1.75
N LEU A 63 -10.69 3.78 -2.85
CA LEU A 63 -10.00 2.55 -3.23
C LEU A 63 -9.02 2.12 -2.14
N LEU A 64 -8.18 3.03 -1.68
CA LEU A 64 -7.25 2.77 -0.58
C LEU A 64 -7.99 2.33 0.69
N ARG A 65 -9.10 2.97 1.03
CA ARG A 65 -9.89 2.66 2.23
C ARG A 65 -10.66 1.34 2.17
N ARG A 66 -11.25 1.00 1.02
CA ARG A 66 -12.02 -0.26 0.82
C ARG A 66 -11.19 -1.52 0.94
N PHE A 67 -9.91 -1.40 0.64
CA PHE A 67 -8.96 -2.50 0.71
C PHE A 67 -7.97 -2.29 1.85
N SER A 68 -8.25 -1.34 2.76
CA SER A 68 -7.37 -0.97 3.84
C SER A 68 -7.18 -2.12 4.82
N GLY A 69 -5.96 -2.54 4.90
CA GLY A 69 -5.37 -3.15 6.06
C GLY A 69 -4.10 -2.38 6.36
N HIS A 70 -3.72 -2.26 7.59
CA HIS A 70 -2.39 -1.81 7.94
C HIS A 70 -1.45 -3.01 7.84
N THR A 71 -0.31 -2.81 7.21
CA THR A 71 0.76 -3.80 7.25
C THR A 71 1.70 -3.45 8.39
N LEU A 72 1.83 -4.37 9.34
CA LEU A 72 2.79 -4.24 10.41
C LEU A 72 3.98 -5.16 10.11
N ARG A 73 5.17 -4.58 9.99
CA ARG A 73 6.42 -5.33 9.91
C ARG A 73 7.15 -5.19 11.23
N LEU A 74 7.49 -6.33 11.83
CA LEU A 74 8.17 -6.41 13.12
C LEU A 74 9.45 -7.21 12.98
N ARG A 75 10.56 -6.62 13.40
CA ARG A 75 11.80 -7.35 13.63
C ARG A 75 11.99 -7.54 15.12
N LEU A 76 12.19 -8.78 15.54
CA LEU A 76 12.48 -9.09 16.94
C LEU A 76 13.98 -9.01 17.19
N ALA A 77 14.35 -8.68 18.41
CA ALA A 77 15.73 -8.70 18.85
C ALA A 77 16.34 -10.10 18.72
N PRO A 78 17.64 -10.23 18.44
CA PRO A 78 18.31 -11.52 18.30
C PRO A 78 18.05 -12.45 19.50
N GLY A 79 17.74 -13.71 19.21
CA GLY A 79 17.41 -14.72 20.23
C GLY A 79 15.94 -14.77 20.63
N ASN A 80 15.11 -13.84 20.17
CA ASN A 80 13.66 -13.90 20.36
C ASN A 80 12.98 -14.60 19.19
N GLY A 81 12.03 -15.49 19.49
CA GLY A 81 11.15 -16.10 18.50
C GLY A 81 9.73 -15.54 18.59
N LEU A 82 9.01 -15.57 17.48
CA LEU A 82 7.61 -15.16 17.48
C LEU A 82 6.78 -16.12 18.35
N PRO A 83 5.99 -15.59 19.33
CA PRO A 83 5.08 -16.42 20.12
C PRO A 83 4.11 -17.22 19.24
N GLU A 84 3.75 -18.42 19.69
CA GLU A 84 2.84 -19.31 18.95
C GLU A 84 1.51 -18.64 18.62
N THR A 85 0.98 -17.84 19.56
CA THR A 85 -0.27 -17.07 19.37
C THR A 85 -0.21 -16.10 18.19
N LEU A 86 0.95 -15.55 17.89
CA LEU A 86 1.16 -14.61 16.80
C LEU A 86 1.55 -15.29 15.49
N ARG A 87 2.06 -16.53 15.53
CA ARG A 87 2.41 -17.28 14.32
C ARG A 87 1.22 -17.53 13.43
N ALA A 88 0.04 -17.75 14.00
CA ALA A 88 -1.19 -17.94 13.25
C ALA A 88 -1.70 -16.66 12.57
N LEU A 89 -1.28 -15.49 13.04
CA LEU A 89 -1.70 -14.18 12.54
C LEU A 89 -0.71 -13.59 11.52
N THR A 90 0.53 -14.08 11.49
CA THR A 90 1.52 -13.58 10.52
C THR A 90 1.24 -14.07 9.10
N LYS A 91 1.50 -13.20 8.14
CA LYS A 91 1.50 -13.56 6.71
C LYS A 91 2.79 -14.24 6.28
N GLY A 92 3.80 -14.23 7.13
CA GLY A 92 5.10 -14.83 6.87
C GLY A 92 6.25 -13.95 7.37
N GLU A 93 7.44 -14.34 6.99
CA GLU A 93 8.69 -13.62 7.28
C GLU A 93 9.28 -13.13 5.95
N ALA A 94 9.66 -11.86 5.91
CA ALA A 94 10.35 -11.25 4.79
C ALA A 94 11.49 -10.37 5.30
N ASP A 95 12.70 -10.61 4.79
CA ASP A 95 13.91 -9.88 5.16
C ASP A 95 14.20 -9.88 6.68
N GLY A 96 13.91 -10.99 7.37
CA GLY A 96 14.08 -11.12 8.81
C GLY A 96 13.08 -10.34 9.66
N ALA A 97 11.98 -9.89 9.05
CA ALA A 97 10.85 -9.25 9.74
C ALA A 97 9.56 -10.06 9.56
N TYR A 98 8.78 -10.18 10.60
CA TYR A 98 7.44 -10.78 10.54
C TYR A 98 6.44 -9.77 10.01
N VAL A 99 5.56 -10.21 9.11
CA VAL A 99 4.58 -9.36 8.43
C VAL A 99 3.17 -9.73 8.87
N PHE A 100 2.41 -8.74 9.35
CA PHE A 100 1.01 -8.89 9.74
C PHE A 100 0.15 -7.96 8.89
N SER A 101 -1.02 -8.45 8.48
CA SER A 101 -2.07 -7.61 7.89
C SER A 101 -3.17 -7.38 8.92
N LEU A 102 -3.45 -6.13 9.21
CA LEU A 102 -4.38 -5.70 10.25
C LEU A 102 -5.47 -4.81 9.66
N GLU A 103 -6.69 -4.97 10.11
CA GLU A 103 -7.81 -4.14 9.64
C GLU A 103 -7.74 -2.71 10.21
N ASN A 104 -7.19 -2.55 11.41
CA ASN A 104 -7.07 -1.28 12.12
C ASN A 104 -5.84 -1.25 13.04
N CYS A 105 -5.58 -0.09 13.63
CA CYS A 105 -4.45 0.09 14.55
C CYS A 105 -4.63 -0.62 15.90
N GLU A 106 -5.85 -0.98 16.30
CA GLU A 106 -6.08 -1.71 17.56
C GLU A 106 -5.39 -3.08 17.55
N GLY A 107 -5.33 -3.72 16.36
CA GLY A 107 -4.60 -4.97 16.19
C GLY A 107 -3.10 -4.85 16.47
N ILE A 108 -2.50 -3.67 16.24
CA ILE A 108 -1.09 -3.39 16.53
C ILE A 108 -0.86 -3.43 18.04
N GLU A 109 -1.73 -2.78 18.82
CA GLU A 109 -1.64 -2.76 20.29
C GLU A 109 -1.71 -4.17 20.87
N GLY A 110 -2.62 -5.00 20.34
CA GLY A 110 -2.74 -6.42 20.74
C GLY A 110 -1.45 -7.20 20.48
N ILE A 111 -0.88 -7.09 19.29
CA ILE A 111 0.38 -7.78 18.94
C ILE A 111 1.53 -7.32 19.84
N LEU A 112 1.66 -6.03 20.09
CA LEU A 112 2.72 -5.50 20.95
C LEU A 112 2.53 -5.94 22.42
N ALA A 113 1.29 -6.03 22.90
CA ALA A 113 0.99 -6.55 24.23
C ALA A 113 1.37 -8.03 24.35
N ASP A 114 1.04 -8.85 23.35
CA ASP A 114 1.38 -10.28 23.34
C ASP A 114 2.90 -10.49 23.31
N LEU A 115 3.63 -9.72 22.52
CA LEU A 115 5.09 -9.76 22.51
C LEU A 115 5.69 -9.38 23.85
N ARG A 116 5.18 -8.33 24.50
CA ARG A 116 5.63 -7.91 25.83
C ARG A 116 5.38 -9.00 26.87
N ASN A 117 4.18 -9.59 26.87
CA ASN A 117 3.80 -10.65 27.80
C ASN A 117 4.65 -11.93 27.62
N ALA A 118 5.08 -12.19 26.38
CA ALA A 118 5.99 -13.28 26.07
C ALA A 118 7.48 -12.97 26.36
N GLY A 119 7.79 -11.77 26.84
CA GLY A 119 9.16 -11.34 27.10
C GLY A 119 9.99 -11.07 25.84
N CYS A 120 9.34 -10.90 24.69
CA CYS A 120 9.99 -10.61 23.42
C CYS A 120 10.24 -9.11 23.27
N SER A 121 11.46 -8.77 22.87
CA SER A 121 11.83 -7.39 22.55
C SER A 121 11.72 -7.14 21.04
N VAL A 122 11.16 -6.01 20.66
CA VAL A 122 11.09 -5.54 19.29
C VAL A 122 12.32 -4.69 19.00
N ASP A 123 13.03 -5.04 17.91
CA ASP A 123 14.21 -4.31 17.44
C ASP A 123 13.83 -3.21 16.45
N ASP A 124 12.86 -3.51 15.58
CA ASP A 124 12.36 -2.55 14.59
C ASP A 124 10.87 -2.76 14.32
N ILE A 125 10.16 -1.67 14.06
CA ILE A 125 8.73 -1.66 13.76
C ILE A 125 8.45 -0.70 12.60
N GLU A 126 7.74 -1.20 11.59
CA GLU A 126 7.27 -0.42 10.48
C GLU A 126 5.76 -0.63 10.30
N VAL A 127 5.00 0.45 10.26
CA VAL A 127 3.57 0.43 9.98
C VAL A 127 3.35 1.00 8.59
N GLY A 128 3.04 0.11 7.64
CA GLY A 128 2.68 0.47 6.28
C GLY A 128 1.19 0.80 6.17
N LYS A 129 0.87 1.84 5.41
CA LYS A 129 -0.49 2.07 4.91
C LYS A 129 -0.65 1.27 3.61
N PRO A 130 -1.88 0.83 3.29
CA PRO A 130 -2.13 0.21 2.01
C PRO A 130 -1.80 1.21 0.90
N ASP A 131 -1.11 0.74 -0.09
CA ASP A 131 -0.85 1.45 -1.33
C ASP A 131 -1.78 0.95 -2.45
N LEU A 132 -1.76 1.65 -3.56
CA LEU A 132 -2.60 1.28 -4.71
C LEU A 132 -2.18 -0.06 -5.33
N GLU A 133 -0.93 -0.48 -5.13
CA GLU A 133 -0.43 -1.77 -5.62
C GLU A 133 -1.13 -2.93 -4.92
N GLU A 134 -1.26 -2.88 -3.59
CA GLU A 134 -2.00 -3.87 -2.82
C GLU A 134 -3.49 -3.90 -3.21
N VAL A 135 -4.10 -2.73 -3.39
CA VAL A 135 -5.49 -2.60 -3.88
C VAL A 135 -5.64 -3.25 -5.25
N PHE A 136 -4.72 -2.96 -6.17
CA PHE A 136 -4.73 -3.48 -7.52
C PHE A 136 -4.67 -5.02 -7.54
N LEU A 137 -3.75 -5.61 -6.79
CA LEU A 137 -3.61 -7.06 -6.69
C LEU A 137 -4.92 -7.71 -6.20
N ARG A 138 -5.52 -7.17 -5.13
CA ARG A 138 -6.78 -7.70 -4.58
C ARG A 138 -7.97 -7.56 -5.54
N VAL A 139 -8.04 -6.47 -6.29
CA VAL A 139 -9.09 -6.28 -7.31
C VAL A 139 -8.91 -7.26 -8.47
N MET A 140 -7.65 -7.47 -8.89
CA MET A 140 -7.34 -8.39 -9.98
C MET A 140 -7.56 -9.86 -9.62
N GLU A 141 -7.43 -10.25 -8.36
CA GLU A 141 -7.72 -11.61 -7.89
C GLU A 141 -9.23 -11.91 -7.84
N ARG A 142 -10.06 -10.90 -7.50
CA ARG A 142 -11.51 -11.06 -7.33
C ARG A 142 -12.32 -10.94 -8.63
N GLY A 143 -11.77 -10.33 -9.62
CA GLY A 143 -12.40 -10.14 -10.96
C GLY A 143 -11.83 -11.12 -11.97
#